data_bbaf4df6fe35bc7dd86b04651574b5c0
#
_entry.id   bbaf4df6fe35bc7dd86b04651574b5c0
#
_cell.length_a   1.000
_cell.length_b   1.000
_cell.length_c   1.000
_cell.angle_alpha   90.00
_cell.angle_beta   90.00
_cell.angle_gamma   90.00
#
_symmetry.space_group_name_H-M   'P 1'
#
loop_
_entity.id
_entity.type
_entity.pdbx_description
1 polymer ?
#
loop_
_entity_poly.entity_id
_entity_poly.type
_entity_poly.pdbx_seq_one_letter_code
_entity_poly.pdbx_strand_id
1 'polypeptide(L)'
;MKNAIKLFILIFIVTGCGESKSSSLVAQEADCENLSHYGEIEICLPEIDGMKEAYSYPQVRERSDLFSYDNNTILGLYLSKENYLAIDNFENEALDDYFKVYALKQFEGIEISKLEFEELGEYSKGNFIEKSWEGVIDKVLNGTIDISIGQPVQIETYKPHEDIITTVLLIKMISGVEERIAVCTLNMVRLKNSLIYYAYYKNYTSAKTLEKVKAKNDYFGYKLLGKNN
;
A
#
# COMPACT_ATOMS: atom_id res chain seq x y z
N MET A 1 73.80 35.44 24.54
CA MET A 1 74.80 35.38 23.44
C MET A 1 74.19 34.72 22.24
N LYS A 2 74.20 35.42 21.12
CA LYS A 2 74.26 35.00 19.74
C LYS A 2 72.93 34.46 19.09
N ASN A 3 72.31 35.31 18.33
CA ASN A 3 72.19 35.44 16.85
C ASN A 3 71.10 34.58 16.27
N ALA A 4 70.02 35.15 15.90
CA ALA A 4 69.63 35.88 14.68
C ALA A 4 69.97 35.06 13.39
N ILE A 5 68.96 34.54 12.77
CA ILE A 5 68.85 34.47 11.29
C ILE A 5 67.39 34.54 10.93
N LYS A 6 67.02 35.65 10.27
CA LYS A 6 65.78 35.86 9.57
C LYS A 6 65.84 35.09 8.24
N LEU A 7 64.89 34.20 7.96
CA LEU A 7 64.71 33.73 6.63
C LEU A 7 63.29 34.12 6.16
N PHE A 8 63.27 35.06 5.25
CA PHE A 8 62.11 35.50 4.52
C PHE A 8 61.77 34.42 3.46
N ILE A 9 60.71 33.74 3.64
CA ILE A 9 60.17 32.92 2.56
C ILE A 9 58.95 33.64 2.00
N LEU A 10 59.11 34.11 0.79
CA LEU A 10 58.10 34.72 -0.06
C LEU A 10 57.16 33.59 -0.58
N ILE A 11 55.95 33.49 -0.04
CA ILE A 11 54.96 32.57 -0.55
C ILE A 11 54.13 33.27 -1.61
N PHE A 12 54.29 32.85 -2.83
CA PHE A 12 53.43 33.20 -3.96
C PHE A 12 52.03 32.66 -3.72
N ILE A 13 51.07 33.52 -3.51
CA ILE A 13 49.66 33.18 -3.50
C ILE A 13 49.22 33.08 -4.96
N VAL A 14 49.13 31.87 -5.46
CA VAL A 14 48.46 31.61 -6.72
C VAL A 14 46.96 31.51 -6.40
N THR A 15 46.25 32.60 -6.67
CA THR A 15 44.78 32.60 -6.69
C THR A 15 44.30 31.84 -7.91
N GLY A 16 44.12 30.53 -7.77
CA GLY A 16 43.39 29.71 -8.71
C GLY A 16 41.89 29.80 -8.36
N CYS A 17 41.14 30.62 -9.08
CA CYS A 17 39.70 30.50 -9.15
C CYS A 17 39.36 29.19 -9.85
N GLY A 18 39.23 28.10 -9.09
CA GLY A 18 38.57 26.91 -9.52
C GLY A 18 37.07 27.08 -9.24
N GLU A 19 36.28 27.36 -10.25
CA GLU A 19 34.83 27.19 -10.19
C GLU A 19 34.55 25.70 -9.90
N SER A 20 34.37 25.37 -8.65
CA SER A 20 33.73 24.12 -8.26
C SER A 20 32.29 24.19 -8.74
N LYS A 21 32.03 23.62 -9.93
CA LYS A 21 30.68 23.20 -10.30
C LYS A 21 30.24 22.19 -9.27
N SER A 22 29.59 22.67 -8.21
CA SER A 22 28.68 21.86 -7.42
C SER A 22 27.62 21.36 -8.38
N SER A 23 27.80 20.16 -8.91
CA SER A 23 26.69 19.41 -9.46
C SER A 23 25.77 19.10 -8.29
N SER A 24 24.82 20.00 -8.03
CA SER A 24 23.64 19.63 -7.29
C SER A 24 23.06 18.45 -8.06
N LEU A 25 23.20 17.26 -7.50
CA LEU A 25 22.28 16.17 -7.80
C LEU A 25 20.92 16.71 -7.40
N VAL A 26 20.25 17.34 -8.35
CA VAL A 26 18.80 17.53 -8.31
C VAL A 26 18.28 16.10 -8.25
N ALA A 27 17.93 15.66 -7.04
CA ALA A 27 17.13 14.48 -6.88
C ALA A 27 15.94 14.71 -7.83
N GLN A 28 15.87 13.91 -8.87
CA GLN A 28 14.76 13.94 -9.80
C GLN A 28 13.55 13.61 -8.93
N GLU A 29 12.77 14.63 -8.57
CA GLU A 29 11.48 14.45 -7.91
C GLU A 29 10.73 13.45 -8.78
N ALA A 30 10.53 12.26 -8.24
CA ALA A 30 9.81 11.21 -8.95
C ALA A 30 8.42 11.78 -9.23
N ASP A 31 8.13 11.96 -10.51
CA ASP A 31 6.89 12.57 -10.99
C ASP A 31 5.71 11.79 -10.38
N CYS A 32 5.04 12.39 -9.40
CA CYS A 32 3.97 11.77 -8.65
C CYS A 32 2.63 12.29 -9.16
N GLU A 33 1.99 11.51 -10.04
CA GLU A 33 0.70 11.90 -10.60
C GLU A 33 -0.44 11.86 -9.58
N ASN A 34 -0.37 10.94 -8.61
CA ASN A 34 -1.42 10.74 -7.61
C ASN A 34 -0.84 10.93 -6.21
N LEU A 35 -0.80 12.18 -5.76
CA LEU A 35 -0.32 12.53 -4.43
C LEU A 35 -1.46 12.49 -3.42
N SER A 36 -1.25 11.82 -2.29
CA SER A 36 -2.13 11.80 -1.14
C SER A 36 -1.39 12.22 0.12
N HIS A 37 -2.11 12.56 1.18
CA HIS A 37 -1.54 13.04 2.43
C HIS A 37 -2.09 12.25 3.62
N TYR A 38 -1.19 11.94 4.57
CA TYR A 38 -1.56 11.38 5.85
C TYR A 38 -0.76 12.08 6.96
N GLY A 39 -1.43 12.97 7.71
CA GLY A 39 -0.74 13.92 8.58
C GLY A 39 0.24 14.79 7.79
N GLU A 40 1.49 14.82 8.20
CA GLU A 40 2.57 15.55 7.53
C GLU A 40 3.25 14.74 6.40
N ILE A 41 2.80 13.51 6.16
CA ILE A 41 3.47 12.62 5.19
C ILE A 41 2.78 12.71 3.83
N GLU A 42 3.57 12.99 2.83
CA GLU A 42 3.19 12.88 1.42
C GLU A 42 3.39 11.44 0.94
N ILE A 43 2.34 10.88 0.35
CA ILE A 43 2.31 9.52 -0.17
C ILE A 43 2.03 9.56 -1.66
N CYS A 44 3.00 9.13 -2.43
CA CYS A 44 2.85 8.97 -3.86
C CYS A 44 2.19 7.62 -4.17
N LEU A 45 0.97 7.67 -4.65
CA LEU A 45 0.21 6.47 -5.02
C LEU A 45 0.66 5.98 -6.41
N PRO A 46 0.99 4.68 -6.57
CA PRO A 46 1.58 4.17 -7.80
C PRO A 46 0.54 4.04 -8.93
N GLU A 47 0.98 4.18 -10.16
CA GLU A 47 0.21 3.72 -11.31
C GLU A 47 0.25 2.20 -11.42
N ILE A 48 -0.90 1.60 -11.70
CA ILE A 48 -1.08 0.14 -11.80
C ILE A 48 -1.74 -0.21 -13.14
N ASP A 49 -1.12 -1.12 -13.85
CA ASP A 49 -1.64 -1.59 -15.13
C ASP A 49 -3.05 -2.18 -15.00
N GLY A 50 -3.95 -1.70 -15.85
CA GLY A 50 -5.35 -2.14 -15.86
C GLY A 50 -6.22 -1.55 -14.76
N MET A 51 -5.68 -0.65 -13.92
CA MET A 51 -6.40 0.07 -12.87
C MET A 51 -6.28 1.58 -13.08
N LYS A 52 -7.23 2.33 -12.51
CA LYS A 52 -7.19 3.79 -12.46
C LYS A 52 -7.48 4.26 -11.04
N GLU A 53 -6.68 5.22 -10.56
CA GLU A 53 -6.99 5.93 -9.33
C GLU A 53 -8.26 6.77 -9.55
N ALA A 54 -9.24 6.63 -8.65
CA ALA A 54 -10.57 7.19 -8.82
C ALA A 54 -11.06 7.99 -7.60
N TYR A 55 -10.34 7.97 -6.48
CA TYR A 55 -10.78 8.67 -5.26
C TYR A 55 -10.84 10.20 -5.44
N SER A 56 -10.12 10.74 -6.43
CA SER A 56 -10.19 12.14 -6.81
C SER A 56 -11.58 12.57 -7.35
N TYR A 57 -12.41 11.62 -7.83
CA TYR A 57 -13.75 11.91 -8.32
C TYR A 57 -14.75 12.07 -7.16
N PRO A 58 -15.54 13.16 -7.12
CA PRO A 58 -16.43 13.45 -6.01
C PRO A 58 -17.40 12.31 -5.66
N GLN A 59 -18.06 11.70 -6.65
CA GLN A 59 -19.02 10.60 -6.44
C GLN A 59 -18.36 9.38 -5.82
N VAL A 60 -17.14 9.05 -6.27
CA VAL A 60 -16.36 7.91 -5.75
C VAL A 60 -15.92 8.19 -4.32
N ARG A 61 -15.46 9.41 -4.06
CA ARG A 61 -15.05 9.84 -2.72
C ARG A 61 -16.21 9.76 -1.76
N GLU A 62 -17.34 10.40 -2.08
CA GLU A 62 -18.53 10.41 -1.22
C GLU A 62 -18.99 8.99 -0.86
N ARG A 63 -19.10 8.12 -1.85
CA ARG A 63 -19.43 6.71 -1.62
C ARG A 63 -18.38 5.97 -0.79
N SER A 64 -17.10 6.17 -1.09
CA SER A 64 -16.02 5.50 -0.37
C SER A 64 -15.96 5.92 1.09
N ASP A 65 -16.18 7.20 1.37
CA ASP A 65 -16.21 7.74 2.71
C ASP A 65 -17.44 7.24 3.49
N LEU A 66 -18.61 7.18 2.83
CA LEU A 66 -19.84 6.65 3.43
C LEU A 66 -19.70 5.19 3.88
N PHE A 67 -18.99 4.36 3.10
CA PHE A 67 -18.76 2.95 3.42
C PHE A 67 -17.42 2.68 4.12
N SER A 68 -16.76 3.72 4.59
CA SER A 68 -15.54 3.60 5.39
C SER A 68 -15.85 3.70 6.87
N TYR A 69 -15.03 3.04 7.70
CA TYR A 69 -15.10 3.27 9.15
C TYR A 69 -14.65 4.69 9.50
N ASP A 70 -15.28 5.31 10.49
CA ASP A 70 -14.99 6.70 10.91
C ASP A 70 -13.53 6.93 11.33
N ASN A 71 -12.82 5.88 11.74
CA ASN A 71 -11.42 5.93 12.12
C ASN A 71 -10.45 5.76 10.95
N ASN A 72 -10.93 5.60 9.71
CA ASN A 72 -10.10 5.51 8.52
C ASN A 72 -9.95 6.88 7.84
N THR A 73 -8.76 7.11 7.31
CA THR A 73 -8.47 8.16 6.31
C THR A 73 -8.23 7.45 4.98
N ILE A 74 -9.10 7.67 3.98
CA ILE A 74 -8.91 7.10 2.65
C ILE A 74 -7.84 7.92 1.93
N LEU A 75 -6.86 7.23 1.37
CA LEU A 75 -5.73 7.82 0.64
C LEU A 75 -5.89 7.63 -0.86
N GLY A 76 -6.55 6.56 -1.30
CA GLY A 76 -6.80 6.28 -2.70
C GLY A 76 -7.75 5.11 -2.90
N LEU A 77 -8.41 5.08 -4.05
CA LEU A 77 -9.25 3.98 -4.51
C LEU A 77 -8.94 3.71 -5.98
N TYR A 78 -8.53 2.49 -6.28
CA TYR A 78 -8.26 2.07 -7.66
C TYR A 78 -9.38 1.18 -8.16
N LEU A 79 -9.93 1.52 -9.30
CA LEU A 79 -10.94 0.74 -10.01
C LEU A 79 -10.34 0.05 -11.22
N SER A 80 -10.87 -1.12 -11.59
CA SER A 80 -10.61 -1.71 -12.89
C SER A 80 -11.01 -0.72 -14.00
N LYS A 81 -10.43 -0.85 -15.20
CA LYS A 81 -10.80 0.02 -16.32
C LYS A 81 -12.30 -0.01 -16.62
N GLU A 82 -12.91 -1.16 -16.48
CA GLU A 82 -14.35 -1.35 -16.70
C GLU A 82 -15.17 -0.57 -15.68
N ASN A 83 -14.89 -0.73 -14.39
CA ASN A 83 -15.56 0.03 -13.34
C ASN A 83 -15.28 1.53 -13.44
N TYR A 84 -14.06 1.92 -13.84
CA TYR A 84 -13.71 3.31 -14.05
C TYR A 84 -14.47 3.98 -15.19
N LEU A 85 -14.72 3.25 -16.30
CA LEU A 85 -15.52 3.75 -17.42
C LEU A 85 -17.01 3.87 -17.06
N ALA A 86 -17.48 3.13 -16.07
CA ALA A 86 -18.84 3.19 -15.55
C ALA A 86 -18.98 4.18 -14.36
N ILE A 87 -18.01 5.06 -14.14
CA ILE A 87 -17.91 5.91 -12.95
C ILE A 87 -19.14 6.84 -12.77
N ASP A 88 -19.77 7.26 -13.85
CA ASP A 88 -20.98 8.11 -13.82
C ASP A 88 -22.19 7.36 -13.23
N ASN A 89 -22.15 6.03 -13.23
CA ASN A 89 -23.17 5.14 -12.64
C ASN A 89 -22.63 4.41 -11.40
N PHE A 90 -21.55 4.91 -10.80
CA PHE A 90 -20.79 4.24 -9.73
C PHE A 90 -21.65 3.82 -8.53
N GLU A 91 -22.70 4.54 -8.22
CA GLU A 91 -23.61 4.21 -7.10
C GLU A 91 -24.27 2.83 -7.24
N ASN A 92 -24.49 2.38 -8.47
CA ASN A 92 -25.17 1.15 -8.79
C ASN A 92 -24.23 0.00 -9.18
N GLU A 93 -22.93 0.30 -9.33
CA GLU A 93 -21.96 -0.68 -9.76
C GLU A 93 -21.44 -1.54 -8.61
N ALA A 94 -21.42 -2.85 -8.85
CA ALA A 94 -20.78 -3.80 -7.95
C ALA A 94 -19.27 -3.82 -8.21
N LEU A 95 -18.48 -3.32 -7.27
CA LEU A 95 -17.02 -3.36 -7.38
C LEU A 95 -16.53 -4.80 -7.19
N ASP A 96 -15.92 -5.37 -8.21
CA ASP A 96 -15.43 -6.75 -8.24
C ASP A 96 -13.91 -6.89 -8.40
N ASP A 97 -13.21 -5.80 -8.73
CA ASP A 97 -11.75 -5.73 -8.88
C ASP A 97 -11.29 -4.31 -8.52
N TYR A 98 -10.88 -4.09 -7.25
CA TYR A 98 -10.48 -2.78 -6.79
C TYR A 98 -9.47 -2.82 -5.65
N PHE A 99 -8.62 -1.77 -5.56
CA PHE A 99 -7.79 -1.49 -4.37
C PHE A 99 -8.36 -0.32 -3.58
N LYS A 100 -8.23 -0.41 -2.27
CA LYS A 100 -8.47 0.69 -1.33
C LYS A 100 -7.20 0.93 -0.54
N VAL A 101 -6.66 2.15 -0.60
CA VAL A 101 -5.51 2.57 0.22
C VAL A 101 -6.03 3.48 1.32
N TYR A 102 -5.63 3.23 2.56
CA TYR A 102 -6.10 3.97 3.72
C TYR A 102 -5.10 3.95 4.87
N ALA A 103 -5.30 4.84 5.82
CA ALA A 103 -4.58 4.85 7.08
C ALA A 103 -5.57 4.96 8.25
N LEU A 104 -5.15 4.59 9.45
CA LEU A 104 -5.97 4.68 10.64
C LEU A 104 -5.67 6.00 11.38
N LYS A 105 -6.66 6.84 11.58
CA LYS A 105 -6.53 8.15 12.25
C LYS A 105 -5.81 8.06 13.60
N GLN A 106 -6.00 6.97 14.32
CA GLN A 106 -5.35 6.76 15.63
C GLN A 106 -3.82 6.56 15.54
N PHE A 107 -3.27 6.28 14.36
CA PHE A 107 -1.82 6.14 14.13
C PHE A 107 -1.22 7.36 13.42
N GLU A 108 -2.01 8.42 13.19
CA GLU A 108 -1.50 9.64 12.57
C GLU A 108 -0.42 10.28 13.45
N GLY A 109 0.72 10.59 12.86
CA GLY A 109 1.87 11.15 13.58
C GLY A 109 2.64 10.16 14.48
N ILE A 110 2.26 8.87 14.48
CA ILE A 110 2.99 7.84 15.22
C ILE A 110 4.02 7.21 14.30
N GLU A 111 5.29 7.27 14.71
CA GLU A 111 6.37 6.57 14.03
C GLU A 111 6.41 5.10 14.45
N ILE A 112 6.50 4.22 13.46
CA ILE A 112 6.60 2.77 13.64
C ILE A 112 8.01 2.32 13.24
N SER A 113 8.79 1.87 14.20
CA SER A 113 10.09 1.27 13.96
C SER A 113 9.97 -0.09 13.23
N LYS A 114 11.08 -0.56 12.65
CA LYS A 114 11.09 -1.88 12.00
C LYS A 114 10.74 -3.01 12.99
N LEU A 115 11.23 -2.92 14.22
CA LEU A 115 10.96 -3.92 15.26
C LEU A 115 9.47 -3.97 15.63
N GLU A 116 8.86 -2.81 15.87
CA GLU A 116 7.42 -2.71 16.16
C GLU A 116 6.57 -3.23 14.99
N PHE A 117 6.99 -2.94 13.75
CA PHE A 117 6.32 -3.48 12.58
C PHE A 117 6.42 -5.01 12.48
N GLU A 118 7.56 -5.60 12.85
CA GLU A 118 7.73 -7.05 12.93
C GLU A 118 6.84 -7.67 14.01
N GLU A 119 6.72 -7.04 15.18
CA GLU A 119 5.83 -7.47 16.25
C GLU A 119 4.36 -7.41 15.80
N LEU A 120 3.93 -6.36 15.11
CA LEU A 120 2.59 -6.28 14.51
C LEU A 120 2.35 -7.43 13.52
N GLY A 121 3.38 -7.82 12.78
CA GLY A 121 3.32 -8.96 11.85
C GLY A 121 3.08 -10.28 12.55
N GLU A 122 3.74 -10.52 13.67
CA GLU A 122 3.50 -11.74 14.46
C GLU A 122 2.08 -11.77 15.05
N TYR A 123 1.58 -10.61 15.49
CA TYR A 123 0.17 -10.49 15.93
C TYR A 123 -0.83 -10.80 14.81
N SER A 124 -0.51 -10.39 13.57
CA SER A 124 -1.38 -10.60 12.40
C SER A 124 -1.48 -12.07 11.99
N LYS A 125 -0.46 -12.87 12.28
CA LYS A 125 -0.50 -14.32 12.04
C LYS A 125 -1.56 -15.00 12.90
N GLY A 126 -1.87 -14.46 14.09
CA GLY A 126 -2.86 -15.01 15.01
C GLY A 126 -2.58 -16.48 15.37
N ASN A 127 -3.63 -17.20 15.75
CA ASN A 127 -3.58 -18.65 15.96
C ASN A 127 -3.77 -19.43 14.64
N PHE A 128 -3.30 -18.88 13.51
CA PHE A 128 -3.47 -19.49 12.21
C PHE A 128 -2.61 -20.76 12.13
N ILE A 129 -3.28 -21.91 12.11
CA ILE A 129 -2.66 -23.19 11.75
C ILE A 129 -2.59 -23.17 10.21
N GLU A 130 -1.37 -23.17 9.68
CA GLU A 130 -1.10 -23.26 8.25
C GLU A 130 -1.78 -24.49 7.65
N LYS A 131 -2.99 -24.31 7.15
CA LYS A 131 -3.72 -25.32 6.38
C LYS A 131 -3.46 -25.03 4.92
N SER A 132 -3.33 -26.06 4.10
CA SER A 132 -3.25 -25.82 2.66
C SER A 132 -4.49 -25.03 2.23
N TRP A 133 -4.30 -23.89 1.62
CA TRP A 133 -5.38 -22.99 1.19
C TRP A 133 -6.40 -23.70 0.28
N GLU A 134 -5.96 -24.67 -0.54
CA GLU A 134 -6.80 -25.49 -1.39
C GLU A 134 -7.89 -26.21 -0.58
N GLY A 135 -7.50 -26.86 0.51
CA GLY A 135 -8.46 -27.53 1.38
C GLY A 135 -9.42 -26.58 2.11
N VAL A 136 -9.04 -25.35 2.36
CA VAL A 136 -9.94 -24.33 2.96
C VAL A 136 -10.95 -23.84 1.93
N ILE A 137 -10.50 -23.52 0.72
CA ILE A 137 -11.38 -23.06 -0.36
C ILE A 137 -12.42 -24.13 -0.71
N ASP A 138 -12.01 -25.38 -0.87
CA ASP A 138 -12.92 -26.48 -1.15
C ASP A 138 -13.99 -26.63 -0.07
N LYS A 139 -13.62 -26.50 1.20
CA LYS A 139 -14.57 -26.55 2.33
C LYS A 139 -15.54 -25.38 2.36
N VAL A 140 -15.11 -24.22 1.93
CA VAL A 140 -15.97 -23.04 1.78
C VAL A 140 -16.95 -23.25 0.63
N LEU A 141 -16.46 -23.67 -0.55
CA LEU A 141 -17.27 -23.83 -1.75
C LEU A 141 -18.30 -24.94 -1.62
N ASN A 142 -18.00 -26.02 -0.89
CA ASN A 142 -18.92 -27.12 -0.64
C ASN A 142 -19.80 -26.95 0.62
N GLY A 143 -19.72 -25.78 1.28
CA GLY A 143 -20.51 -25.44 2.45
C GLY A 143 -20.08 -26.13 3.75
N THR A 144 -18.91 -26.81 3.79
CA THR A 144 -18.38 -27.41 5.00
C THR A 144 -17.86 -26.35 5.98
N ILE A 145 -17.36 -25.24 5.46
CA ILE A 145 -17.05 -24.02 6.23
C ILE A 145 -18.04 -22.96 5.78
N ASP A 146 -18.90 -22.51 6.68
CA ASP A 146 -19.79 -21.39 6.45
C ASP A 146 -19.01 -20.08 6.55
N ILE A 147 -19.08 -19.27 5.50
CA ILE A 147 -18.61 -17.87 5.55
C ILE A 147 -19.83 -17.02 5.84
N SER A 148 -19.95 -16.57 7.07
CA SER A 148 -20.97 -15.59 7.42
C SER A 148 -20.56 -14.20 6.90
N ILE A 149 -21.57 -13.39 6.54
CA ILE A 149 -21.34 -11.99 6.17
C ILE A 149 -20.65 -11.26 7.33
N GLY A 150 -19.53 -10.59 7.02
CA GLY A 150 -18.73 -9.87 8.02
C GLY A 150 -17.77 -10.74 8.85
N GLN A 151 -17.68 -12.04 8.59
CA GLN A 151 -16.71 -12.94 9.21
C GLN A 151 -15.79 -13.54 8.14
N PRO A 152 -14.66 -12.88 7.84
CA PRO A 152 -13.71 -13.38 6.85
C PRO A 152 -13.04 -14.66 7.33
N VAL A 153 -12.74 -15.56 6.38
CA VAL A 153 -11.90 -16.73 6.61
C VAL A 153 -10.47 -16.40 6.19
N GLN A 154 -9.54 -16.43 7.14
CA GLN A 154 -8.13 -16.23 6.86
C GLN A 154 -7.55 -17.45 6.17
N ILE A 155 -6.86 -17.24 5.04
CA ILE A 155 -6.21 -18.27 4.23
C ILE A 155 -4.73 -18.38 4.61
N GLU A 156 -4.02 -17.27 4.58
CA GLU A 156 -2.60 -17.19 4.88
C GLU A 156 -2.18 -15.78 5.30
N THR A 157 -1.02 -15.68 5.93
CA THR A 157 -0.30 -14.42 6.15
C THR A 157 1.15 -14.62 5.73
N TYR A 158 1.68 -13.69 4.92
CA TYR A 158 3.05 -13.73 4.43
C TYR A 158 3.66 -12.33 4.31
N LYS A 159 4.98 -12.27 4.12
CA LYS A 159 5.73 -11.02 3.91
C LYS A 159 6.30 -11.01 2.48
N PRO A 160 5.71 -10.30 1.53
CA PRO A 160 6.30 -10.10 0.21
C PRO A 160 7.54 -9.19 0.26
N HIS A 161 7.60 -8.28 1.24
CA HIS A 161 8.72 -7.37 1.52
C HIS A 161 8.91 -7.19 3.02
N GLU A 162 10.09 -6.78 3.47
CA GLU A 162 10.35 -6.54 4.91
C GLU A 162 9.42 -5.48 5.52
N ASP A 163 8.95 -4.53 4.71
CA ASP A 163 8.01 -3.47 5.09
C ASP A 163 6.57 -3.74 4.66
N ILE A 164 6.22 -4.97 4.26
CA ILE A 164 4.85 -5.34 3.89
C ILE A 164 4.46 -6.66 4.56
N ILE A 165 3.32 -6.66 5.23
CA ILE A 165 2.69 -7.85 5.78
C ILE A 165 1.34 -8.01 5.08
N THR A 166 1.13 -9.15 4.42
CA THR A 166 -0.08 -9.46 3.67
C THR A 166 -0.85 -10.58 4.34
N THR A 167 -2.13 -10.35 4.60
CA THR A 167 -3.09 -11.38 5.02
C THR A 167 -4.10 -11.61 3.91
N VAL A 168 -4.25 -12.85 3.49
CA VAL A 168 -5.22 -13.26 2.48
C VAL A 168 -6.47 -13.81 3.15
N LEU A 169 -7.62 -13.31 2.72
CA LEU A 169 -8.92 -13.61 3.28
C LEU A 169 -9.89 -14.04 2.19
N LEU A 170 -10.81 -14.96 2.52
CA LEU A 170 -12.06 -15.12 1.80
C LEU A 170 -13.15 -14.38 2.56
N ILE A 171 -13.91 -13.58 1.84
CA ILE A 171 -15.03 -12.82 2.39
C ILE A 171 -16.29 -13.09 1.58
N LYS A 172 -17.43 -13.16 2.29
CA LYS A 172 -18.75 -13.19 1.66
C LYS A 172 -19.25 -11.76 1.56
N MET A 173 -19.57 -11.35 0.35
CA MET A 173 -20.08 -10.02 0.04
C MET A 173 -21.49 -10.13 -0.51
N ILE A 174 -22.32 -9.13 -0.21
CA ILE A 174 -23.64 -8.97 -0.84
C ILE A 174 -23.57 -7.78 -1.79
N SER A 175 -23.99 -7.98 -3.02
CA SER A 175 -24.17 -6.93 -4.00
C SER A 175 -25.61 -6.97 -4.50
N GLY A 176 -26.45 -6.06 -4.00
CA GLY A 176 -27.89 -6.11 -4.23
C GLY A 176 -28.50 -7.35 -3.58
N VAL A 177 -29.03 -8.28 -4.40
CA VAL A 177 -29.61 -9.57 -3.96
C VAL A 177 -28.66 -10.76 -4.15
N GLU A 178 -27.50 -10.54 -4.73
CA GLU A 178 -26.54 -11.60 -5.04
C GLU A 178 -25.46 -11.74 -3.96
N GLU A 179 -25.28 -12.95 -3.48
CA GLU A 179 -24.17 -13.33 -2.63
C GLU A 179 -23.00 -13.76 -3.50
N ARG A 180 -21.80 -13.26 -3.17
CA ARG A 180 -20.57 -13.64 -3.86
C ARG A 180 -19.43 -13.85 -2.87
N ILE A 181 -18.49 -14.70 -3.24
CA ILE A 181 -17.24 -14.86 -2.51
C ILE A 181 -16.16 -14.02 -3.20
N ALA A 182 -15.44 -13.25 -2.43
CA ALA A 182 -14.29 -12.50 -2.91
C ALA A 182 -13.03 -12.94 -2.16
N VAL A 183 -11.91 -12.92 -2.87
CA VAL A 183 -10.58 -12.91 -2.27
C VAL A 183 -10.27 -11.47 -1.89
N CYS A 184 -9.88 -11.27 -0.65
CA CYS A 184 -9.39 -9.99 -0.16
C CYS A 184 -7.95 -10.18 0.34
N THR A 185 -7.04 -9.30 -0.04
CA THR A 185 -5.76 -9.16 0.63
C THR A 185 -5.80 -7.91 1.49
N LEU A 186 -5.45 -8.05 2.76
CA LEU A 186 -5.26 -6.94 3.68
C LEU A 186 -3.78 -6.77 3.95
N ASN A 187 -3.26 -5.60 3.66
CA ASN A 187 -1.84 -5.32 3.75
C ASN A 187 -1.56 -4.22 4.76
N MET A 188 -0.60 -4.46 5.64
CA MET A 188 0.06 -3.43 6.43
C MET A 188 1.37 -3.07 5.75
N VAL A 189 1.66 -1.79 5.64
CA VAL A 189 2.89 -1.27 5.02
C VAL A 189 3.52 -0.25 5.96
N ARG A 190 4.79 -0.46 6.27
CA ARG A 190 5.60 0.56 6.93
C ARG A 190 6.21 1.46 5.84
N LEU A 191 5.66 2.67 5.71
CA LEU A 191 6.05 3.64 4.70
C LEU A 191 6.51 4.93 5.39
N LYS A 192 7.75 5.38 5.16
CA LYS A 192 8.31 6.57 5.83
C LYS A 192 8.09 6.55 7.35
N ASN A 193 8.31 5.39 7.97
CA ASN A 193 8.05 5.09 9.38
C ASN A 193 6.58 5.24 9.83
N SER A 194 5.65 5.34 8.94
CA SER A 194 4.21 5.36 9.24
C SER A 194 3.50 4.10 8.79
N LEU A 195 2.38 3.79 9.43
CA LEU A 195 1.59 2.62 9.14
C LEU A 195 0.48 2.96 8.14
N ILE A 196 0.63 2.46 6.94
CA ILE A 196 -0.33 2.58 5.84
C ILE A 196 -0.93 1.20 5.56
N TYR A 197 -2.16 1.19 5.11
CA TYR A 197 -2.87 -0.03 4.74
C TYR A 197 -3.33 0.05 3.29
N TYR A 198 -3.34 -1.09 2.61
CA TYR A 198 -4.11 -1.24 1.39
C TYR A 198 -4.80 -2.59 1.38
N ALA A 199 -5.97 -2.66 0.78
CA ALA A 199 -6.72 -3.87 0.57
C ALA A 199 -7.03 -4.03 -0.92
N TYR A 200 -6.89 -5.25 -1.43
CA TYR A 200 -7.27 -5.60 -2.79
C TYR A 200 -8.38 -6.62 -2.76
N TYR A 201 -9.44 -6.34 -3.47
CA TYR A 201 -10.64 -7.16 -3.55
C TYR A 201 -10.85 -7.66 -4.97
N LYS A 202 -11.14 -8.96 -5.12
CA LYS A 202 -11.49 -9.55 -6.39
C LYS A 202 -12.47 -10.72 -6.22
N ASN A 203 -13.50 -10.77 -7.05
CA ASN A 203 -14.42 -11.90 -7.04
C ASN A 203 -13.66 -13.21 -7.26
N TYR A 204 -13.94 -14.19 -6.40
CA TYR A 204 -13.39 -15.53 -6.53
C TYR A 204 -14.15 -16.31 -7.62
N THR A 205 -13.42 -16.76 -8.63
CA THR A 205 -13.99 -17.55 -9.74
C THR A 205 -13.32 -18.92 -9.87
N SER A 206 -12.10 -19.07 -9.40
CA SER A 206 -11.33 -20.31 -9.46
C SER A 206 -10.06 -20.21 -8.59
N ALA A 207 -9.37 -21.34 -8.40
CA ALA A 207 -8.06 -21.38 -7.73
C ALA A 207 -7.03 -20.38 -8.33
N LYS A 208 -7.05 -20.20 -9.67
CA LYS A 208 -6.21 -19.23 -10.37
C LYS A 208 -6.48 -17.78 -9.96
N THR A 209 -7.65 -17.48 -9.40
CA THR A 209 -7.97 -16.14 -8.89
C THR A 209 -7.04 -15.76 -7.74
N LEU A 210 -6.78 -16.69 -6.83
CA LEU A 210 -5.90 -16.45 -5.68
C LEU A 210 -4.49 -16.10 -6.13
N GLU A 211 -3.89 -16.88 -7.03
CA GLU A 211 -2.55 -16.63 -7.57
C GLU A 211 -2.45 -15.25 -8.24
N LYS A 212 -3.46 -14.90 -9.05
CA LYS A 212 -3.52 -13.59 -9.72
C LYS A 212 -3.68 -12.44 -8.72
N VAL A 213 -4.50 -12.65 -7.70
CA VAL A 213 -4.71 -11.66 -6.63
C VAL A 213 -3.40 -11.41 -5.89
N LYS A 214 -2.70 -12.46 -5.47
CA LYS A 214 -1.41 -12.34 -4.79
C LYS A 214 -0.38 -11.61 -5.66
N ALA A 215 -0.21 -12.02 -6.91
CA ALA A 215 0.75 -11.40 -7.82
C ALA A 215 0.47 -9.91 -8.05
N LYS A 216 -0.80 -9.53 -8.27
CA LYS A 216 -1.21 -8.13 -8.48
C LYS A 216 -1.07 -7.31 -7.19
N ASN A 217 -1.40 -7.91 -6.05
CA ASN A 217 -1.24 -7.34 -4.73
C ASN A 217 0.21 -7.00 -4.41
N ASP A 218 1.10 -7.97 -4.59
CA ASP A 218 2.53 -7.81 -4.31
C ASP A 218 3.16 -6.76 -5.25
N TYR A 219 2.77 -6.78 -6.52
CA TYR A 219 3.18 -5.76 -7.49
C TYR A 219 2.77 -4.35 -7.05
N PHE A 220 1.51 -4.18 -6.55
CA PHE A 220 1.06 -2.90 -5.99
C PHE A 220 1.95 -2.45 -4.83
N GLY A 221 2.20 -3.34 -3.87
CA GLY A 221 3.03 -3.05 -2.71
C GLY A 221 4.45 -2.63 -3.05
N TYR A 222 5.11 -3.34 -3.98
CA TYR A 222 6.44 -2.97 -4.46
C TYR A 222 6.46 -1.61 -5.15
N LYS A 223 5.45 -1.32 -5.96
CA LYS A 223 5.32 -0.02 -6.62
C LYS A 223 5.07 1.11 -5.61
N LEU A 224 4.24 0.87 -4.59
CA LEU A 224 3.97 1.84 -3.52
C LEU A 224 5.25 2.18 -2.76
N LEU A 225 6.02 1.16 -2.34
CA LEU A 225 7.31 1.39 -1.68
C LEU A 225 8.29 2.11 -2.60
N GLY A 226 8.43 1.66 -3.84
CA GLY A 226 9.39 2.23 -4.79
C GLY A 226 9.14 3.69 -5.19
N LYS A 227 7.89 4.16 -5.10
CA LYS A 227 7.53 5.57 -5.37
C LYS A 227 7.77 6.49 -4.16
N ASN A 228 7.96 5.94 -2.98
CA ASN A 228 8.02 6.69 -1.72
C ASN A 228 9.34 6.59 -0.96
N ASN A 229 10.28 5.81 -1.47
CA ASN A 229 11.64 5.65 -0.92
C ASN A 229 12.65 6.53 -1.64
#